data_d543ee830aa5bd02bef494c171f76557
#
_entry.id   d543ee830aa5bd02bef494c171f76557
#
_cell.length_a   1.000
_cell.length_b   1.000
_cell.length_c   1.000
_cell.angle_alpha   90.00
_cell.angle_beta   90.00
_cell.angle_gamma   90.00
#
_symmetry.space_group_name_H-M   'P 1'
#
loop_
_entity.id
_entity.type
_entity.pdbx_description
1 polymer ?
#
loop_
_entity_poly.entity_id
_entity_poly.type
_entity_poly.pdbx_seq_one_letter_code
_entity_poly.pdbx_strand_id
1 'polypeptide(L)'
;MILPGLAAIIAIGGGLYYYFAVNKLPGSSVEPQTAMSCDMGISAARGRTAGQTAAGGPMRSDQPGELSAPPRLNPSTAPGRAPDGMAWIPGGEFWMGADEFPDAQPWHRVYVDGFWMDKSEVTNEQFEKFAKATGYVTIAERTPRAEDFPGAPPENLVAGSVVFSPPDHPVKLNDHFQWWSYINGANWRHPEGPKSHIKGRGNYPVVHIAFEDAVTYAKWAGKRLPTEAEFEFAQRGGLDRKLYAWGDEFKPGGRIMANTFQGHFPDRNTVEDGYAAAAPVGSFPPNNYGLYDMAGNVWEWTSDWYRPDYYQKLVTQGTLARNPQGPADSHDPSEPGVKKKVHKGGSFLCTDQYCARYIAGGRGKGEPDTGTNHLGFRLVRDQR
;
A
#
# COMPACT_ATOMS: atom_id res chain seq x y z
N MET A 1 -10.49 -5.20 -48.62
CA MET A 1 -11.32 -4.15 -48.03
C MET A 1 -11.41 -4.47 -46.55
N ILE A 2 -10.44 -4.00 -45.74
CA ILE A 2 -10.27 -4.30 -44.31
C ILE A 2 -10.86 -3.10 -43.58
N LEU A 3 -11.94 -3.34 -42.84
CA LEU A 3 -12.56 -2.33 -41.99
C LEU A 3 -11.58 -2.01 -40.82
N PRO A 4 -11.36 -0.74 -40.51
CA PRO A 4 -10.57 -0.38 -39.35
C PRO A 4 -11.37 -0.71 -38.09
N GLY A 5 -10.77 -1.55 -37.20
CA GLY A 5 -11.33 -1.85 -35.91
C GLY A 5 -11.46 -0.58 -35.07
N LEU A 6 -12.67 -0.31 -34.58
CA LEU A 6 -12.94 0.75 -33.62
C LEU A 6 -12.16 0.44 -32.35
N ALA A 7 -11.24 1.32 -31.99
CA ALA A 7 -10.63 1.35 -30.67
C ALA A 7 -11.70 1.79 -29.67
N ALA A 8 -12.25 0.86 -28.91
CA ALA A 8 -13.14 1.18 -27.79
C ALA A 8 -12.29 1.65 -26.62
N ILE A 9 -12.43 2.90 -26.24
CA ILE A 9 -11.84 3.48 -25.01
C ILE A 9 -12.68 2.97 -23.86
N ILE A 10 -12.11 2.12 -23.04
CA ILE A 10 -12.76 1.56 -21.87
C ILE A 10 -12.05 2.15 -20.64
N ALA A 11 -12.73 3.06 -19.96
CA ALA A 11 -12.31 3.58 -18.68
C ALA A 11 -12.73 2.59 -17.58
N ILE A 12 -11.88 1.60 -17.34
CA ILE A 12 -11.97 0.78 -16.14
C ILE A 12 -10.73 1.02 -15.35
N GLY A 13 -10.86 1.55 -14.15
CA GLY A 13 -9.77 1.61 -13.24
C GLY A 13 -8.49 1.92 -13.97
N GLY A 14 -8.39 3.10 -14.60
CA GLY A 14 -7.23 3.53 -15.36
C GLY A 14 -6.70 2.54 -16.40
N GLY A 15 -5.66 2.87 -17.06
CA GLY A 15 -5.06 2.25 -18.24
C GLY A 15 -4.82 0.72 -18.30
N LEU A 16 -4.97 -0.05 -17.22
CA LEU A 16 -4.61 -1.47 -17.25
C LEU A 16 -5.49 -2.29 -18.21
N TYR A 17 -6.80 -2.06 -18.18
CA TYR A 17 -7.72 -2.80 -19.04
C TYR A 17 -7.64 -2.37 -20.51
N TYR A 18 -7.45 -1.09 -20.77
CA TYR A 18 -7.23 -0.56 -22.11
C TYR A 18 -6.03 -1.22 -22.79
N TYR A 19 -4.94 -1.39 -22.05
CA TYR A 19 -3.75 -2.04 -22.55
C TYR A 19 -3.98 -3.52 -22.90
N PHE A 20 -4.67 -4.28 -22.04
CA PHE A 20 -4.94 -5.69 -22.30
C PHE A 20 -5.92 -5.92 -23.45
N ALA A 21 -6.88 -5.00 -23.66
CA ALA A 21 -7.82 -5.10 -24.78
C ALA A 21 -7.18 -4.75 -26.12
N VAL A 22 -6.23 -3.80 -26.15
CA VAL A 22 -5.63 -3.27 -27.38
C VAL A 22 -4.39 -4.03 -27.82
N ASN A 23 -3.52 -4.46 -26.90
CA ASN A 23 -2.25 -5.11 -27.25
C ASN A 23 -2.35 -6.60 -27.63
N LYS A 24 -3.52 -7.21 -27.53
CA LYS A 24 -3.76 -8.54 -28.12
C LYS A 24 -4.11 -8.50 -29.63
N LEU A 25 -4.20 -7.31 -30.23
CA LEU A 25 -4.42 -7.15 -31.65
C LEU A 25 -3.08 -6.96 -32.38
N PRO A 26 -2.75 -7.76 -33.41
CA PRO A 26 -1.52 -7.57 -34.16
C PRO A 26 -1.55 -6.23 -34.93
N GLY A 27 -0.67 -5.32 -34.58
CA GLY A 27 -0.41 -4.11 -35.37
C GLY A 27 -0.72 -2.74 -34.74
N SER A 28 -1.03 -2.64 -33.45
CA SER A 28 -1.28 -1.36 -32.79
C SER A 28 -0.04 -0.87 -32.01
N SER A 29 0.60 0.19 -32.54
CA SER A 29 1.57 0.99 -31.77
C SER A 29 0.83 2.15 -31.11
N VAL A 30 0.45 2.04 -29.86
CA VAL A 30 -0.06 3.13 -29.02
C VAL A 30 0.94 3.38 -27.92
N GLU A 31 1.42 4.61 -27.77
CA GLU A 31 2.26 4.99 -26.64
C GLU A 31 1.49 4.77 -25.31
N PRO A 32 2.08 4.10 -24.31
CA PRO A 32 1.40 3.82 -23.06
C PRO A 32 1.23 5.10 -22.24
N GLN A 33 0.00 5.50 -21.99
CA GLN A 33 -0.31 6.44 -20.92
C GLN A 33 -0.29 5.72 -19.58
N THR A 34 0.39 6.33 -18.64
CA THR A 34 0.80 5.82 -17.33
C THR A 34 -0.39 5.51 -16.41
N ALA A 35 -0.61 4.23 -16.11
CA ALA A 35 -1.47 3.79 -15.02
C ALA A 35 -0.71 2.82 -14.10
N MET A 36 -0.81 2.98 -12.80
CA MET A 36 -0.08 2.27 -11.73
C MET A 36 1.44 2.44 -11.76
N SER A 37 1.94 3.66 -11.85
CA SER A 37 3.34 3.92 -11.55
C SER A 37 3.54 3.99 -10.03
N CYS A 38 4.31 3.07 -9.47
CA CYS A 38 5.14 3.44 -8.33
C CYS A 38 6.09 4.52 -8.88
N ASP A 39 5.75 5.79 -8.68
CA ASP A 39 6.45 6.91 -9.28
C ASP A 39 7.94 6.81 -9.04
N MET A 40 8.73 6.78 -10.13
CA MET A 40 10.17 6.64 -10.08
C MET A 40 10.82 7.92 -9.57
N GLY A 41 10.86 8.09 -8.25
CA GLY A 41 11.62 9.12 -7.57
C GLY A 41 12.97 8.67 -7.02
N ILE A 42 13.56 7.59 -7.55
CA ILE A 42 14.88 7.11 -7.08
C ILE A 42 15.97 7.42 -8.09
N SER A 43 16.27 8.70 -8.29
CA SER A 43 17.47 9.09 -9.03
C SER A 43 18.64 9.54 -8.15
N ALA A 44 18.50 9.60 -6.83
CA ALA A 44 19.51 10.20 -5.95
C ALA A 44 20.14 9.26 -4.89
N ALA A 45 19.71 8.01 -4.76
CA ALA A 45 20.27 7.09 -3.75
C ALA A 45 21.48 6.28 -4.23
N ARG A 46 21.93 6.43 -5.47
CA ARG A 46 23.16 5.79 -5.95
C ARG A 46 24.37 6.62 -5.56
N GLY A 47 24.99 6.32 -4.42
CA GLY A 47 26.30 6.88 -4.11
C GLY A 47 26.67 7.09 -2.65
N ARG A 48 25.98 6.53 -1.69
CA ARG A 48 26.46 6.54 -0.31
C ARG A 48 27.22 5.26 0.03
N THR A 49 28.52 5.28 -0.23
CA THR A 49 29.47 4.36 0.41
C THR A 49 29.49 4.67 1.92
N ALA A 50 29.55 3.59 2.71
CA ALA A 50 29.72 3.70 4.17
C ALA A 50 30.93 4.59 4.50
N GLY A 51 30.68 5.76 5.10
CA GLY A 51 31.76 6.66 5.51
C GLY A 51 31.46 8.17 5.49
N GLN A 52 30.33 8.61 4.94
CA GLN A 52 29.99 10.04 5.00
C GLN A 52 28.89 10.30 6.03
N THR A 53 29.29 10.84 7.18
CA THR A 53 28.39 11.50 8.10
C THR A 53 27.66 12.62 7.35
N ALA A 54 26.34 12.50 7.25
CA ALA A 54 25.50 13.52 6.64
C ALA A 54 25.67 14.83 7.43
N ALA A 55 26.44 15.77 6.89
CA ALA A 55 26.33 17.16 7.26
C ALA A 55 24.94 17.63 6.84
N GLY A 56 24.09 17.96 7.81
CA GLY A 56 22.74 18.44 7.59
C GLY A 56 22.76 19.63 6.65
N GLY A 57 22.09 19.48 5.50
CA GLY A 57 21.70 20.62 4.69
C GLY A 57 20.83 21.55 5.55
N PRO A 58 20.79 22.86 5.28
CA PRO A 58 20.06 23.79 6.13
C PRO A 58 18.59 23.41 6.17
N MET A 59 18.11 22.93 7.34
CA MET A 59 16.70 22.90 7.65
C MET A 59 16.18 24.33 7.49
N ARG A 60 15.28 24.56 6.55
CA ARG A 60 14.45 25.77 6.59
C ARG A 60 13.54 25.65 7.81
N SER A 61 14.03 26.18 8.92
CA SER A 61 13.26 26.40 10.13
C SER A 61 12.54 27.73 9.98
N ASP A 62 11.26 27.73 9.72
CA ASP A 62 10.43 28.90 9.99
C ASP A 62 9.01 28.44 10.30
N GLN A 63 8.84 27.87 11.48
CA GLN A 63 7.53 27.66 12.08
C GLN A 63 7.60 28.13 13.55
N PRO A 64 6.65 28.97 14.01
CA PRO A 64 6.75 29.58 15.34
C PRO A 64 6.54 28.59 16.50
N GLY A 65 7.41 28.60 17.47
CA GLY A 65 7.23 28.17 18.85
C GLY A 65 6.89 26.70 19.15
N GLU A 66 5.73 26.20 18.82
CA GLU A 66 5.28 24.83 19.18
C GLU A 66 5.96 23.72 18.36
N LEU A 67 6.35 24.00 17.13
CA LEU A 67 6.93 23.01 16.22
C LEU A 67 8.46 22.84 16.39
N SER A 68 9.11 23.71 17.16
CA SER A 68 10.56 23.60 17.46
C SER A 68 10.90 22.62 18.58
N ALA A 69 9.93 22.30 19.45
CA ALA A 69 10.12 21.32 20.51
C ALA A 69 10.10 19.88 19.97
N PRO A 70 10.78 18.89 20.61
CA PRO A 70 10.67 17.49 20.23
C PRO A 70 9.24 16.98 20.27
N PRO A 71 8.85 16.03 19.40
CA PRO A 71 7.54 15.40 19.44
C PRO A 71 7.25 14.78 20.82
N ARG A 72 6.03 14.97 21.31
CA ARG A 72 5.59 14.44 22.62
C ARG A 72 4.70 13.24 22.42
N LEU A 73 5.16 12.06 22.83
CA LEU A 73 4.34 10.87 22.89
C LEU A 73 3.39 10.93 24.09
N ASN A 74 2.20 10.40 23.93
CA ASN A 74 1.28 10.19 25.05
C ASN A 74 1.81 9.07 25.96
N PRO A 75 1.32 8.97 27.22
CA PRO A 75 1.64 7.84 28.09
C PRO A 75 1.34 6.50 27.44
N SER A 76 2.26 5.54 27.54
CA SER A 76 2.14 4.23 26.89
C SER A 76 1.11 3.30 27.55
N THR A 77 0.53 3.69 28.68
CA THR A 77 -0.41 2.86 29.44
C THR A 77 -1.71 2.68 28.65
N ALA A 78 -2.06 1.44 28.37
CA ALA A 78 -3.32 1.10 27.71
C ALA A 78 -4.54 1.45 28.60
N PRO A 79 -5.66 1.88 28.02
CA PRO A 79 -6.86 2.28 28.79
C PRO A 79 -7.62 1.08 29.40
N GLY A 80 -7.17 -0.15 29.16
CA GLY A 80 -7.82 -1.37 29.64
C GLY A 80 -7.20 -2.64 29.04
N ARG A 81 -7.96 -3.75 29.14
CA ARG A 81 -7.53 -5.02 28.54
C ARG A 81 -7.52 -4.91 27.00
N ALA A 82 -6.43 -5.36 26.41
CA ALA A 82 -6.30 -5.40 24.95
C ALA A 82 -7.41 -6.28 24.33
N PRO A 83 -8.09 -5.82 23.29
CA PRO A 83 -8.89 -6.70 22.45
C PRO A 83 -7.98 -7.79 21.84
N ASP A 84 -8.56 -8.96 21.60
CA ASP A 84 -7.80 -10.10 21.07
C ASP A 84 -7.12 -9.73 19.74
N GLY A 85 -5.83 -10.07 19.64
CA GLY A 85 -5.02 -9.81 18.44
C GLY A 85 -4.62 -8.34 18.23
N MET A 86 -4.96 -7.41 19.13
CA MET A 86 -4.62 -5.99 19.01
C MET A 86 -3.50 -5.56 19.95
N ALA A 87 -2.80 -4.49 19.57
CA ALA A 87 -1.84 -3.78 20.40
C ALA A 87 -2.32 -2.35 20.66
N TRP A 88 -1.99 -1.81 21.85
CA TRP A 88 -2.25 -0.41 22.18
C TRP A 88 -1.19 0.48 21.53
N ILE A 89 -1.64 1.47 20.78
CA ILE A 89 -0.83 2.53 20.22
C ILE A 89 -1.11 3.80 21.02
N PRO A 90 -0.12 4.34 21.74
CA PRO A 90 -0.39 5.41 22.71
C PRO A 90 -0.77 6.73 22.07
N GLY A 91 -0.50 6.91 20.77
CA GLY A 91 -0.66 8.19 20.11
C GLY A 91 0.36 9.23 20.60
N GLY A 92 0.12 10.48 20.23
CA GLY A 92 1.00 11.60 20.51
C GLY A 92 1.44 12.32 19.25
N GLU A 93 2.42 13.19 19.40
CA GLU A 93 2.99 13.93 18.28
C GLU A 93 4.12 13.15 17.61
N PHE A 94 4.23 13.28 16.29
CA PHE A 94 5.34 12.70 15.54
C PHE A 94 5.62 13.51 14.27
N TRP A 95 6.78 13.26 13.69
CA TRP A 95 7.10 13.76 12.36
C TRP A 95 6.60 12.77 11.32
N MET A 96 5.68 13.22 10.47
CA MET A 96 5.11 12.47 9.36
C MET A 96 5.76 12.88 8.06
N GLY A 97 6.09 11.91 7.21
CA GLY A 97 6.71 12.15 5.91
C GLY A 97 7.95 11.31 5.65
N ALA A 98 8.59 11.56 4.51
CA ALA A 98 9.86 10.95 4.10
C ALA A 98 10.55 11.82 3.06
N ASP A 99 11.89 11.87 3.09
CA ASP A 99 12.69 12.64 2.11
C ASP A 99 12.80 11.91 0.76
N GLU A 100 12.61 10.59 0.77
CA GLU A 100 12.81 9.70 -0.37
C GLU A 100 11.71 9.85 -1.44
N PHE A 101 10.55 10.39 -1.07
CA PHE A 101 9.38 10.44 -1.94
C PHE A 101 8.79 11.86 -2.01
N PRO A 102 8.69 12.46 -3.21
CA PRO A 102 8.11 13.81 -3.36
C PRO A 102 6.68 13.95 -2.83
N ASP A 103 5.87 12.89 -2.93
CA ASP A 103 4.49 12.87 -2.44
C ASP A 103 4.37 12.62 -0.94
N ALA A 104 5.49 12.32 -0.26
CA ALA A 104 5.60 12.20 1.19
C ALA A 104 6.29 13.42 1.84
N GLN A 105 6.44 14.51 1.10
CA GLN A 105 7.04 15.78 1.55
C GLN A 105 5.99 16.89 1.64
N PRO A 106 6.27 17.92 2.45
CA PRO A 106 7.39 18.05 3.39
C PRO A 106 7.15 17.24 4.68
N TRP A 107 8.21 16.97 5.45
CA TRP A 107 8.09 16.56 6.85
C TRP A 107 7.24 17.57 7.62
N HIS A 108 6.28 17.07 8.40
CA HIS A 108 5.39 17.92 9.19
C HIS A 108 5.00 17.24 10.49
N ARG A 109 4.61 18.08 11.45
CA ARG A 109 4.17 17.59 12.76
C ARG A 109 2.69 17.20 12.70
N VAL A 110 2.41 16.02 13.19
CA VAL A 110 1.05 15.47 13.31
C VAL A 110 0.86 14.95 14.74
N TYR A 111 -0.35 15.06 15.24
CA TYR A 111 -0.79 14.42 16.48
C TYR A 111 -1.89 13.40 16.17
N VAL A 112 -1.80 12.22 16.75
CA VAL A 112 -2.86 11.21 16.74
C VAL A 112 -3.23 10.82 18.16
N ASP A 113 -4.50 10.59 18.40
CA ASP A 113 -5.00 10.03 19.68
C ASP A 113 -4.51 8.57 19.83
N GLY A 114 -4.60 8.02 21.04
CA GLY A 114 -4.31 6.61 21.25
C GLY A 114 -5.43 5.72 20.71
N PHE A 115 -5.06 4.56 20.16
CA PHE A 115 -5.99 3.60 19.56
C PHE A 115 -5.47 2.17 19.67
N TRP A 116 -6.37 1.19 19.49
CA TRP A 116 -6.00 -0.21 19.33
C TRP A 116 -5.77 -0.52 17.85
N MET A 117 -4.69 -1.24 17.52
CA MET A 117 -4.40 -1.67 16.14
C MET A 117 -4.20 -3.18 16.10
N ASP A 118 -4.70 -3.85 15.06
CA ASP A 118 -4.41 -5.26 14.80
C ASP A 118 -2.91 -5.46 14.68
N LYS A 119 -2.38 -6.50 15.36
CA LYS A 119 -0.94 -6.77 15.40
C LYS A 119 -0.37 -7.16 14.05
N SER A 120 -1.19 -7.66 13.15
CA SER A 120 -0.83 -8.06 11.79
C SER A 120 -1.95 -7.68 10.82
N GLU A 121 -1.73 -7.91 9.54
CA GLU A 121 -2.76 -7.85 8.51
C GLU A 121 -3.89 -8.85 8.81
N VAL A 122 -5.09 -8.57 8.30
CA VAL A 122 -6.21 -9.52 8.33
C VAL A 122 -5.84 -10.75 7.51
N THR A 123 -6.03 -11.93 8.13
CA THR A 123 -5.64 -13.21 7.52
C THR A 123 -6.76 -13.83 6.68
N ASN A 124 -6.40 -14.77 5.80
CA ASN A 124 -7.35 -15.56 5.01
C ASN A 124 -8.38 -16.27 5.91
N GLU A 125 -7.96 -16.84 7.04
CA GLU A 125 -8.87 -17.50 7.98
C GLU A 125 -9.88 -16.54 8.60
N GLN A 126 -9.42 -15.33 8.96
CA GLN A 126 -10.30 -14.30 9.53
C GLN A 126 -11.30 -13.80 8.48
N PHE A 127 -10.84 -13.55 7.26
CA PHE A 127 -11.70 -13.10 6.17
C PHE A 127 -12.69 -14.20 5.73
N GLU A 128 -12.27 -15.48 5.76
CA GLU A 128 -13.15 -16.60 5.48
C GLU A 128 -14.30 -16.70 6.51
N LYS A 129 -14.02 -16.45 7.80
CA LYS A 129 -15.06 -16.40 8.84
C LYS A 129 -16.10 -15.32 8.54
N PHE A 130 -15.66 -14.14 8.12
CA PHE A 130 -16.54 -13.05 7.69
C PHE A 130 -17.38 -13.44 6.47
N ALA A 131 -16.74 -13.91 5.41
CA ALA A 131 -17.42 -14.27 4.17
C ALA A 131 -18.46 -15.39 4.40
N LYS A 132 -18.14 -16.40 5.24
CA LYS A 132 -19.09 -17.47 5.61
C LYS A 132 -20.25 -16.95 6.45
N ALA A 133 -19.98 -16.02 7.39
CA ALA A 133 -21.02 -15.50 8.29
C ALA A 133 -22.01 -14.55 7.58
N THR A 134 -21.56 -13.85 6.54
CA THR A 134 -22.34 -12.80 5.88
C THR A 134 -22.79 -13.15 4.45
N GLY A 135 -22.21 -14.17 3.83
CA GLY A 135 -22.40 -14.44 2.40
C GLY A 135 -21.73 -13.39 1.50
N TYR A 136 -20.78 -12.60 2.03
CA TYR A 136 -20.15 -11.52 1.28
C TYR A 136 -19.37 -12.02 0.07
N VAL A 137 -19.56 -11.34 -1.06
CA VAL A 137 -18.87 -11.56 -2.33
C VAL A 137 -18.01 -10.32 -2.60
N THR A 138 -16.69 -10.49 -2.73
CA THR A 138 -15.76 -9.39 -2.95
C THR A 138 -15.88 -8.78 -4.34
N ILE A 139 -15.36 -7.56 -4.52
CA ILE A 139 -15.32 -6.90 -5.83
C ILE A 139 -14.67 -7.80 -6.88
N ALA A 140 -13.55 -8.45 -6.56
CA ALA A 140 -12.84 -9.37 -7.47
C ALA A 140 -13.67 -10.62 -7.87
N GLU A 141 -14.70 -10.96 -7.11
CA GLU A 141 -15.62 -12.08 -7.38
C GLU A 141 -16.88 -11.66 -8.13
N ARG A 142 -17.13 -10.33 -8.27
CA ARG A 142 -18.31 -9.80 -8.98
C ARG A 142 -18.01 -9.60 -10.46
N THR A 143 -18.95 -9.96 -11.32
CA THR A 143 -18.87 -9.56 -12.72
C THR A 143 -18.96 -8.03 -12.83
N PRO A 144 -17.99 -7.36 -13.50
CA PRO A 144 -18.04 -5.92 -13.70
C PRO A 144 -19.32 -5.52 -14.45
N ARG A 145 -19.91 -4.38 -14.05
CA ARG A 145 -21.15 -3.89 -14.68
C ARG A 145 -20.80 -3.14 -15.95
N ALA A 146 -21.54 -3.36 -17.04
CA ALA A 146 -21.30 -2.71 -18.32
C ALA A 146 -21.39 -1.17 -18.24
N GLU A 147 -22.20 -0.65 -17.31
CA GLU A 147 -22.36 0.79 -17.08
C GLU A 147 -21.11 1.45 -16.49
N ASP A 148 -20.30 0.71 -15.71
CA ASP A 148 -19.04 1.18 -15.15
C ASP A 148 -17.91 1.17 -16.19
N PHE A 149 -18.16 0.51 -17.33
CA PHE A 149 -17.16 0.24 -18.37
C PHE A 149 -17.70 0.51 -19.77
N PRO A 150 -18.04 1.78 -20.08
CA PRO A 150 -18.62 2.13 -21.38
C PRO A 150 -17.72 1.73 -22.54
N GLY A 151 -18.25 0.90 -23.45
CA GLY A 151 -17.53 0.43 -24.63
C GLY A 151 -16.71 -0.85 -24.43
N ALA A 152 -16.71 -1.46 -23.22
CA ALA A 152 -16.13 -2.78 -23.01
C ALA A 152 -16.93 -3.85 -23.75
N PRO A 153 -16.30 -4.73 -24.56
CA PRO A 153 -16.96 -5.92 -25.05
C PRO A 153 -17.47 -6.76 -23.87
N PRO A 154 -18.72 -7.26 -23.89
CA PRO A 154 -19.29 -8.04 -22.77
C PRO A 154 -18.44 -9.25 -22.37
N GLU A 155 -17.78 -9.88 -23.32
CA GLU A 155 -16.86 -11.01 -23.08
C GLU A 155 -15.63 -10.66 -22.24
N ASN A 156 -15.31 -9.38 -22.12
CA ASN A 156 -14.21 -8.89 -21.30
C ASN A 156 -14.65 -8.52 -19.88
N LEU A 157 -15.95 -8.41 -19.62
CA LEU A 157 -16.50 -8.11 -18.30
C LEU A 157 -16.59 -9.40 -17.47
N VAL A 158 -15.44 -9.92 -17.09
CA VAL A 158 -15.30 -11.15 -16.32
C VAL A 158 -14.71 -10.84 -14.94
N ALA A 159 -15.30 -11.41 -13.89
CA ALA A 159 -14.76 -11.30 -12.54
C ALA A 159 -13.30 -11.75 -12.49
N GLY A 160 -12.46 -11.01 -11.79
CA GLY A 160 -11.04 -11.28 -11.70
C GLY A 160 -10.30 -10.15 -11.00
N SER A 161 -8.99 -10.22 -11.00
CA SER A 161 -8.13 -9.24 -10.34
C SER A 161 -6.73 -9.21 -10.93
N VAL A 162 -5.94 -8.22 -10.54
CA VAL A 162 -4.57 -8.02 -11.02
C VAL A 162 -3.60 -8.90 -10.24
N VAL A 163 -2.77 -9.64 -10.96
CA VAL A 163 -1.78 -10.58 -10.42
C VAL A 163 -0.40 -10.22 -10.92
N PHE A 164 0.58 -10.22 -10.03
CA PHE A 164 1.99 -10.15 -10.40
C PHE A 164 2.38 -11.41 -11.16
N SER A 165 2.79 -11.23 -12.39
CA SER A 165 3.18 -12.26 -13.35
C SER A 165 4.59 -11.96 -13.84
N PRO A 166 5.64 -12.40 -13.13
CA PRO A 166 7.02 -12.05 -13.47
C PRO A 166 7.37 -12.54 -14.87
N PRO A 167 8.07 -11.72 -15.67
CA PRO A 167 8.65 -12.18 -16.95
C PRO A 167 9.78 -13.18 -16.69
N ASP A 168 10.11 -13.99 -17.68
CA ASP A 168 11.22 -14.95 -17.65
C ASP A 168 12.58 -14.35 -18.09
N HIS A 169 12.62 -13.04 -18.31
CA HIS A 169 13.79 -12.28 -18.75
C HIS A 169 13.77 -10.86 -18.20
N PRO A 170 14.92 -10.18 -18.10
CA PRO A 170 15.00 -8.79 -17.69
C PRO A 170 14.18 -7.86 -18.59
N VAL A 171 13.42 -6.96 -18.01
CA VAL A 171 12.60 -5.97 -18.70
C VAL A 171 12.90 -4.55 -18.21
N LYS A 172 12.52 -3.54 -19.00
CA LYS A 172 12.64 -2.14 -18.58
C LYS A 172 11.57 -1.82 -17.53
N LEU A 173 11.96 -1.12 -16.45
CA LEU A 173 11.05 -0.79 -15.34
C LEU A 173 10.09 0.38 -15.61
N ASN A 174 10.05 0.90 -16.83
CA ASN A 174 9.16 1.98 -17.26
C ASN A 174 7.84 1.49 -17.87
N ASP A 175 7.63 0.19 -17.94
CA ASP A 175 6.40 -0.43 -18.46
C ASP A 175 5.97 -1.57 -17.52
N HIS A 176 5.15 -1.22 -16.54
CA HIS A 176 4.67 -2.16 -15.51
C HIS A 176 3.73 -3.24 -16.05
N PHE A 177 3.17 -3.10 -17.24
CA PHE A 177 2.35 -4.13 -17.88
C PHE A 177 3.13 -5.39 -18.24
N GLN A 178 4.48 -5.33 -18.23
CA GLN A 178 5.30 -6.49 -18.47
C GLN A 178 5.30 -7.51 -17.32
N TRP A 179 4.84 -7.10 -16.12
CA TRP A 179 4.76 -7.98 -14.94
C TRP A 179 3.41 -7.93 -14.21
N TRP A 180 2.43 -7.18 -14.72
CA TRP A 180 1.07 -7.20 -14.20
C TRP A 180 0.12 -7.78 -15.23
N SER A 181 -0.74 -8.72 -14.78
CA SER A 181 -1.76 -9.32 -15.61
C SER A 181 -3.13 -9.31 -14.91
N TYR A 182 -4.18 -8.91 -15.61
CA TYR A 182 -5.53 -9.18 -15.14
C TYR A 182 -5.86 -10.65 -15.40
N ILE A 183 -6.16 -11.39 -14.34
CA ILE A 183 -6.42 -12.82 -14.40
C ILE A 183 -7.89 -13.07 -14.05
N ASN A 184 -8.66 -13.58 -15.01
CA ASN A 184 -10.05 -13.98 -14.81
C ASN A 184 -10.13 -15.04 -13.70
N GLY A 185 -11.01 -14.80 -12.71
CA GLY A 185 -11.20 -15.69 -11.57
C GLY A 185 -10.15 -15.56 -10.47
N ALA A 186 -9.16 -14.65 -10.60
CA ALA A 186 -8.30 -14.31 -9.48
C ALA A 186 -9.08 -13.53 -8.43
N ASN A 187 -8.98 -13.95 -7.18
CA ASN A 187 -9.63 -13.33 -6.01
C ASN A 187 -8.96 -13.84 -4.74
N TRP A 188 -9.45 -13.47 -3.58
CA TRP A 188 -8.85 -13.84 -2.29
C TRP A 188 -8.78 -15.36 -2.04
N ARG A 189 -9.68 -16.19 -2.63
CA ARG A 189 -9.63 -17.66 -2.56
C ARG A 189 -8.68 -18.28 -3.58
N HIS A 190 -8.41 -17.55 -4.66
CA HIS A 190 -7.63 -17.96 -5.82
C HIS A 190 -6.60 -16.89 -6.19
N PRO A 191 -5.59 -16.64 -5.32
CA PRO A 191 -4.74 -15.43 -5.43
C PRO A 191 -3.83 -15.39 -6.67
N GLU A 192 -3.51 -16.53 -7.25
CA GLU A 192 -2.74 -16.61 -8.51
C GLU A 192 -3.63 -16.99 -9.71
N GLY A 193 -4.97 -16.88 -9.57
CA GLY A 193 -5.96 -17.25 -10.58
C GLY A 193 -6.70 -18.56 -10.26
N PRO A 194 -7.64 -18.99 -11.09
CA PRO A 194 -8.68 -20.01 -10.76
C PRO A 194 -8.13 -21.40 -10.43
N LYS A 195 -6.87 -21.69 -10.77
CA LYS A 195 -6.20 -22.96 -10.43
C LYS A 195 -5.47 -22.91 -9.09
N SER A 196 -5.33 -21.74 -8.50
CA SER A 196 -4.70 -21.55 -7.19
C SER A 196 -5.72 -21.70 -6.05
N HIS A 197 -5.24 -21.82 -4.82
CA HIS A 197 -6.09 -21.93 -3.63
C HIS A 197 -5.34 -21.49 -2.35
N ILE A 198 -6.11 -21.12 -1.33
CA ILE A 198 -5.58 -20.72 -0.01
C ILE A 198 -5.52 -21.90 1.00
N LYS A 199 -5.72 -23.14 0.58
CA LYS A 199 -5.59 -24.31 1.46
C LYS A 199 -4.20 -24.39 2.09
N GLY A 200 -4.13 -24.41 3.43
CA GLY A 200 -2.88 -24.35 4.18
C GLY A 200 -2.28 -22.93 4.33
N ARG A 201 -2.95 -21.89 3.80
CA ARG A 201 -2.56 -20.48 3.91
C ARG A 201 -3.51 -19.67 4.81
N GLY A 202 -4.11 -20.29 5.82
CA GLY A 202 -5.09 -19.63 6.71
C GLY A 202 -4.52 -18.42 7.44
N ASN A 203 -3.24 -18.47 7.84
CA ASN A 203 -2.52 -17.40 8.52
C ASN A 203 -1.71 -16.46 7.59
N TYR A 204 -1.93 -16.51 6.28
CA TYR A 204 -1.40 -15.54 5.33
C TYR A 204 -2.33 -14.32 5.24
N PRO A 205 -1.82 -13.13 4.90
CA PRO A 205 -2.67 -11.97 4.69
C PRO A 205 -3.67 -12.25 3.58
N VAL A 206 -4.90 -11.79 3.77
CA VAL A 206 -5.89 -11.80 2.69
C VAL A 206 -5.53 -10.72 1.66
N VAL A 207 -5.59 -11.08 0.38
CA VAL A 207 -5.24 -10.21 -0.76
C VAL A 207 -6.38 -10.14 -1.77
N HIS A 208 -6.24 -9.36 -2.83
CA HIS A 208 -7.31 -9.05 -3.79
C HIS A 208 -8.51 -8.38 -3.15
N ILE A 209 -8.24 -7.57 -2.14
CA ILE A 209 -9.26 -6.85 -1.37
C ILE A 209 -9.35 -5.42 -1.91
N ALA A 210 -10.50 -5.06 -2.47
CA ALA A 210 -10.82 -3.69 -2.81
C ALA A 210 -11.14 -2.88 -1.53
N PHE A 211 -11.12 -1.55 -1.64
CA PHE A 211 -11.37 -0.69 -0.48
C PHE A 211 -12.77 -0.93 0.14
N GLU A 212 -13.80 -1.14 -0.70
CA GLU A 212 -15.16 -1.47 -0.23
C GLU A 212 -15.17 -2.77 0.59
N ASP A 213 -14.44 -3.80 0.15
CA ASP A 213 -14.35 -5.08 0.84
C ASP A 213 -13.75 -4.91 2.23
N ALA A 214 -12.64 -4.15 2.32
CA ALA A 214 -11.97 -3.85 3.59
C ALA A 214 -12.88 -3.07 4.56
N VAL A 215 -13.59 -2.05 4.06
CA VAL A 215 -14.53 -1.26 4.86
C VAL A 215 -15.70 -2.11 5.34
N THR A 216 -16.20 -3.02 4.51
CA THR A 216 -17.33 -3.90 4.87
C THR A 216 -16.91 -4.91 5.93
N TYR A 217 -15.73 -5.51 5.77
CA TYR A 217 -15.15 -6.36 6.82
C TYR A 217 -14.93 -5.60 8.13
N ALA A 218 -14.39 -4.38 8.06
CA ALA A 218 -14.13 -3.56 9.24
C ALA A 218 -15.41 -3.28 10.05
N LYS A 219 -16.50 -2.91 9.37
CA LYS A 219 -17.82 -2.71 9.99
C LYS A 219 -18.34 -3.97 10.67
N TRP A 220 -18.25 -5.13 10.02
CA TRP A 220 -18.63 -6.41 10.60
C TRP A 220 -17.83 -6.74 11.86
N ALA A 221 -16.52 -6.47 11.84
CA ALA A 221 -15.61 -6.68 12.97
C ALA A 221 -15.76 -5.65 14.10
N GLY A 222 -16.62 -4.62 13.96
CA GLY A 222 -16.74 -3.52 14.93
C GLY A 222 -15.47 -2.66 15.03
N LYS A 223 -14.77 -2.50 13.91
CA LYS A 223 -13.50 -1.78 13.76
C LYS A 223 -13.58 -0.82 12.57
N ARG A 224 -12.49 -0.14 12.26
CA ARG A 224 -12.34 0.71 11.07
C ARG A 224 -10.95 0.56 10.45
N LEU A 225 -10.77 1.05 9.22
CA LEU A 225 -9.44 1.24 8.66
C LEU A 225 -8.70 2.35 9.42
N PRO A 226 -7.37 2.26 9.55
CA PRO A 226 -6.56 3.36 10.06
C PRO A 226 -6.57 4.54 9.08
N THR A 227 -6.42 5.77 9.60
CA THR A 227 -5.99 6.88 8.77
C THR A 227 -4.52 6.69 8.36
N GLU A 228 -4.09 7.40 7.31
CA GLU A 228 -2.68 7.39 6.89
C GLU A 228 -1.75 7.80 8.04
N ALA A 229 -2.14 8.82 8.81
CA ALA A 229 -1.38 9.31 9.96
C ALA A 229 -1.30 8.27 11.10
N GLU A 230 -2.39 7.59 11.40
CA GLU A 230 -2.40 6.51 12.41
C GLU A 230 -1.52 5.33 11.98
N PHE A 231 -1.59 4.95 10.70
CA PHE A 231 -0.73 3.88 10.18
C PHE A 231 0.75 4.25 10.29
N GLU A 232 1.14 5.45 9.83
CA GLU A 232 2.54 5.86 9.88
C GLU A 232 3.06 6.04 11.30
N PHE A 233 2.25 6.61 12.23
CA PHE A 233 2.59 6.66 13.64
C PHE A 233 2.87 5.27 14.21
N ALA A 234 1.98 4.32 13.94
CA ALA A 234 2.10 2.94 14.38
C ALA A 234 3.30 2.23 13.72
N GLN A 235 3.53 2.44 12.42
CA GLN A 235 4.66 1.89 11.68
C GLN A 235 6.01 2.32 12.27
N ARG A 236 6.14 3.59 12.64
CA ARG A 236 7.37 4.13 13.22
C ARG A 236 7.71 3.55 14.59
N GLY A 237 6.75 2.98 15.31
CA GLY A 237 7.01 2.32 16.59
C GLY A 237 7.69 3.22 17.64
N GLY A 238 7.42 4.54 17.61
CA GLY A 238 8.05 5.53 18.48
C GLY A 238 9.45 5.98 18.03
N LEU A 239 9.95 5.53 16.90
CA LEU A 239 11.22 5.98 16.32
C LEU A 239 11.03 7.29 15.57
N ASP A 240 11.79 8.33 15.96
CA ASP A 240 11.71 9.64 15.31
C ASP A 240 12.49 9.64 13.98
N ARG A 241 11.80 9.88 12.88
CA ARG A 241 12.34 10.09 11.52
C ARG A 241 13.36 9.04 11.06
N LYS A 242 13.24 7.80 11.58
CA LYS A 242 14.05 6.68 11.11
C LYS A 242 13.58 6.22 9.72
N LEU A 243 14.54 5.70 8.95
CA LEU A 243 14.29 5.29 7.56
C LEU A 243 13.32 4.10 7.50
N TYR A 244 13.47 3.13 8.40
CA TYR A 244 12.62 1.95 8.49
C TYR A 244 11.87 1.86 9.82
N ALA A 245 10.88 1.02 9.86
CA ALA A 245 10.12 0.71 11.08
C ALA A 245 10.98 0.15 12.23
N TRP A 246 12.23 -0.22 11.95
CA TRP A 246 13.21 -0.80 12.89
C TRP A 246 14.50 0.01 13.03
N GLY A 247 14.67 1.15 12.34
CA GLY A 247 15.86 2.00 12.42
C GLY A 247 16.37 2.48 11.06
N ASP A 248 17.67 2.68 10.93
CA ASP A 248 18.27 3.25 9.71
C ASP A 248 19.01 2.21 8.86
N GLU A 249 19.23 1.00 9.36
CA GLU A 249 19.92 -0.06 8.64
C GLU A 249 18.91 -1.06 8.08
N PHE A 250 18.95 -1.34 6.77
CA PHE A 250 17.98 -2.25 6.12
C PHE A 250 18.07 -3.70 6.65
N LYS A 251 19.29 -4.21 6.83
CA LYS A 251 19.56 -5.55 7.39
C LYS A 251 20.46 -5.41 8.64
N PRO A 252 19.92 -4.98 9.80
CA PRO A 252 20.72 -4.77 10.99
C PRO A 252 21.38 -6.08 11.44
N GLY A 253 22.73 -6.06 11.49
CA GLY A 253 23.51 -7.26 11.78
C GLY A 253 23.31 -8.40 10.78
N GLY A 254 22.91 -8.10 9.55
CA GLY A 254 22.61 -9.09 8.51
C GLY A 254 21.22 -9.72 8.59
N ARG A 255 20.38 -9.30 9.56
CA ARG A 255 19.03 -9.86 9.77
C ARG A 255 18.03 -9.25 8.80
N ILE A 256 17.25 -10.07 8.14
CA ILE A 256 16.12 -9.64 7.30
C ILE A 256 14.96 -9.27 8.22
N MET A 257 14.41 -8.06 8.04
CA MET A 257 13.41 -7.47 8.93
C MET A 257 12.01 -7.42 8.35
N ALA A 258 11.86 -7.66 7.04
CA ALA A 258 10.59 -7.58 6.33
C ALA A 258 10.60 -8.46 5.08
N ASN A 259 9.43 -8.93 4.65
CA ASN A 259 9.26 -9.61 3.37
C ASN A 259 9.24 -8.56 2.24
N THR A 260 10.30 -8.56 1.44
CA THR A 260 10.49 -7.65 0.31
C THR A 260 11.08 -8.41 -0.88
N PHE A 261 11.12 -7.81 -2.06
CA PHE A 261 11.71 -8.46 -3.22
C PHE A 261 13.25 -8.42 -3.16
N GLN A 262 13.89 -9.59 -3.29
CA GLN A 262 15.34 -9.70 -3.33
C GLN A 262 15.81 -10.19 -4.71
N GLY A 263 16.92 -9.67 -5.18
CA GLY A 263 17.50 -10.04 -6.48
C GLY A 263 17.22 -9.00 -7.56
N HIS A 264 16.87 -9.40 -8.77
CA HIS A 264 16.63 -8.50 -9.89
C HIS A 264 15.14 -8.40 -10.21
N PHE A 265 14.55 -7.23 -9.95
CA PHE A 265 13.12 -7.00 -10.19
C PHE A 265 12.87 -6.72 -11.69
N PRO A 266 11.79 -7.27 -12.28
CA PRO A 266 10.77 -8.16 -11.70
C PRO A 266 11.00 -9.66 -12.01
N ASP A 267 12.07 -10.02 -12.71
CA ASP A 267 12.26 -11.33 -13.34
C ASP A 267 12.90 -12.39 -12.44
N ARG A 268 13.65 -11.96 -11.40
CA ARG A 268 14.40 -12.92 -10.58
C ARG A 268 14.40 -12.54 -9.09
N ASN A 269 13.52 -13.19 -8.32
CA ASN A 269 13.56 -13.13 -6.87
C ASN A 269 14.51 -14.22 -6.33
N THR A 270 15.52 -13.85 -5.53
CA THR A 270 16.46 -14.78 -4.89
C THR A 270 15.90 -15.44 -3.63
N VAL A 271 14.76 -14.97 -3.13
CA VAL A 271 14.03 -15.56 -1.98
C VAL A 271 14.92 -15.67 -0.72
N GLU A 272 15.78 -14.68 -0.48
CA GLU A 272 16.68 -14.66 0.69
C GLU A 272 15.91 -14.59 2.01
N ASP A 273 14.71 -13.99 2.01
CA ASP A 273 13.81 -13.90 3.16
C ASP A 273 12.98 -15.17 3.39
N GLY A 274 13.06 -16.15 2.48
CA GLY A 274 12.33 -17.42 2.54
C GLY A 274 10.99 -17.43 1.80
N TYR A 275 10.57 -16.30 1.19
CA TYR A 275 9.24 -16.18 0.59
C TYR A 275 9.30 -15.58 -0.83
N ALA A 276 8.73 -16.28 -1.80
CA ALA A 276 8.62 -15.78 -3.17
C ALA A 276 7.45 -14.81 -3.38
N ALA A 277 6.48 -14.82 -2.47
CA ALA A 277 5.27 -13.99 -2.43
C ALA A 277 4.97 -13.62 -0.98
N ALA A 278 3.71 -13.33 -0.64
CA ALA A 278 3.34 -13.04 0.74
C ALA A 278 3.78 -14.16 1.71
N ALA A 279 4.22 -13.76 2.89
CA ALA A 279 4.56 -14.64 4.01
C ALA A 279 3.38 -14.81 4.97
N PRO A 280 3.35 -15.87 5.82
CA PRO A 280 2.47 -15.92 6.97
C PRO A 280 2.65 -14.67 7.84
N VAL A 281 1.56 -14.10 8.33
CA VAL A 281 1.65 -12.90 9.18
C VAL A 281 2.52 -13.17 10.43
N GLY A 282 3.34 -12.18 10.82
CA GLY A 282 4.24 -12.31 11.96
C GLY A 282 5.50 -13.14 11.71
N SER A 283 5.86 -13.39 10.45
CA SER A 283 7.09 -14.11 10.09
C SER A 283 8.36 -13.30 10.37
N PHE A 284 8.26 -11.98 10.48
CA PHE A 284 9.37 -11.08 10.74
C PHE A 284 9.23 -10.40 12.11
N PRO A 285 10.32 -9.78 12.63
CA PRO A 285 10.26 -9.14 13.94
C PRO A 285 9.24 -8.01 14.01
N PRO A 286 8.52 -7.87 15.14
CA PRO A 286 7.63 -6.74 15.34
C PRO A 286 8.41 -5.46 15.58
N ASN A 287 7.75 -4.31 15.38
CA ASN A 287 8.26 -3.02 15.81
C ASN A 287 8.08 -2.83 17.35
N ASN A 288 8.50 -1.68 17.88
CA ASN A 288 8.45 -1.43 19.34
C ASN A 288 7.03 -1.35 19.93
N TYR A 289 5.99 -1.24 19.11
CA TYR A 289 4.60 -1.34 19.56
C TYR A 289 4.03 -2.76 19.48
N GLY A 290 4.87 -3.75 19.10
CA GLY A 290 4.46 -5.14 18.98
C GLY A 290 3.62 -5.40 17.71
N LEU A 291 3.76 -4.57 16.69
CA LEU A 291 3.10 -4.72 15.40
C LEU A 291 4.03 -5.41 14.41
N TYR A 292 3.52 -6.41 13.74
CA TYR A 292 4.21 -7.20 12.72
C TYR A 292 3.90 -6.66 11.32
N ASP A 293 4.81 -6.89 10.39
CA ASP A 293 4.62 -6.66 8.95
C ASP A 293 4.19 -5.22 8.59
N MET A 294 4.59 -4.24 9.42
CA MET A 294 4.34 -2.82 9.15
C MET A 294 5.15 -2.29 7.96
N ALA A 295 6.04 -3.12 7.42
CA ALA A 295 6.83 -2.86 6.21
C ALA A 295 7.00 -4.16 5.43
N GLY A 296 6.78 -4.14 4.11
CA GLY A 296 6.80 -5.34 3.27
C GLY A 296 5.52 -6.16 3.39
N ASN A 297 5.59 -7.44 3.07
CA ASN A 297 4.52 -8.42 3.00
C ASN A 297 3.40 -8.01 2.03
N VAL A 298 2.35 -7.33 2.47
CA VAL A 298 1.34 -6.78 1.58
C VAL A 298 1.08 -5.30 1.85
N TRP A 299 0.76 -4.52 0.82
CA TRP A 299 0.22 -3.18 0.98
C TRP A 299 -1.06 -3.21 1.80
N GLU A 300 -1.32 -2.13 2.52
CA GLU A 300 -2.48 -2.04 3.40
C GLU A 300 -3.28 -0.76 3.17
N TRP A 301 -4.58 -0.93 2.96
CA TRP A 301 -5.50 0.19 2.82
C TRP A 301 -5.55 1.07 4.05
N THR A 302 -5.53 2.39 3.82
CA THR A 302 -5.92 3.41 4.81
C THR A 302 -7.21 4.10 4.37
N SER A 303 -7.86 4.84 5.29
CA SER A 303 -9.12 5.53 4.98
C SER A 303 -8.98 6.73 4.06
N ASP A 304 -7.77 7.26 3.91
CA ASP A 304 -7.50 8.55 3.30
C ASP A 304 -7.60 8.52 1.77
N TRP A 305 -8.12 9.59 1.19
CA TRP A 305 -7.94 9.86 -0.22
C TRP A 305 -6.49 10.25 -0.52
N TYR A 306 -6.00 9.87 -1.69
CA TYR A 306 -4.65 10.24 -2.12
C TYR A 306 -4.63 11.63 -2.77
N ARG A 307 -3.70 12.47 -2.28
CA ARG A 307 -3.28 13.74 -2.90
C ARG A 307 -1.80 13.95 -2.65
N PRO A 308 -0.96 14.20 -3.67
CA PRO A 308 0.49 14.43 -3.45
C PRO A 308 0.77 15.76 -2.76
N ASP A 309 -0.14 16.74 -2.85
CA ASP A 309 -0.02 18.07 -2.25
C ASP A 309 -0.59 18.16 -0.83
N TYR A 310 -1.10 17.05 -0.26
CA TYR A 310 -1.80 17.10 1.03
C TYR A 310 -0.90 17.52 2.20
N TYR A 311 0.31 17.00 2.28
CA TYR A 311 1.24 17.35 3.34
C TYR A 311 1.65 18.83 3.28
N GLN A 312 1.88 19.37 2.09
CA GLN A 312 2.13 20.79 1.90
C GLN A 312 0.94 21.65 2.34
N LYS A 313 -0.30 21.19 2.12
CA LYS A 313 -1.50 21.90 2.60
C LYS A 313 -1.57 21.91 4.12
N LEU A 314 -1.24 20.80 4.79
CA LEU A 314 -1.19 20.74 6.26
C LEU A 314 -0.15 21.72 6.82
N VAL A 315 1.05 21.76 6.24
CA VAL A 315 2.10 22.73 6.63
C VAL A 315 1.64 24.17 6.44
N THR A 316 1.00 24.47 5.32
CA THR A 316 0.53 25.84 5.00
C THR A 316 -0.53 26.33 5.99
N GLN A 317 -1.28 25.46 6.64
CA GLN A 317 -2.23 25.83 7.71
C GLN A 317 -1.53 26.38 8.97
N GLY A 318 -0.22 26.12 9.12
CA GLY A 318 0.61 26.68 10.20
C GLY A 318 0.28 26.19 11.61
N THR A 319 -0.53 25.13 11.73
CA THR A 319 -0.96 24.53 13.00
C THR A 319 -0.62 23.04 13.04
N LEU A 320 -0.46 22.49 14.24
CA LEU A 320 -0.33 21.07 14.45
C LEU A 320 -1.59 20.34 13.95
N ALA A 321 -1.45 19.51 12.91
CA ALA A 321 -2.54 18.71 12.41
C ALA A 321 -2.91 17.63 13.46
N ARG A 322 -4.14 17.68 13.99
CA ARG A 322 -4.62 16.73 14.99
C ARG A 322 -5.61 15.76 14.38
N ASN A 323 -5.31 14.44 14.50
CA ASN A 323 -6.12 13.35 13.97
C ASN A 323 -6.56 13.60 12.51
N PRO A 324 -5.62 13.92 11.58
CA PRO A 324 -6.00 14.23 10.21
C PRO A 324 -6.71 13.02 9.58
N GLN A 325 -7.80 13.31 8.88
CA GLN A 325 -8.66 12.30 8.23
C GLN A 325 -8.41 12.21 6.72
N GLY A 326 -7.27 12.74 6.26
CA GLY A 326 -6.97 12.85 4.84
C GLY A 326 -7.68 14.03 4.16
N PRO A 327 -7.40 14.25 2.87
CA PRO A 327 -8.07 15.27 2.08
C PRO A 327 -9.51 14.88 1.76
N ALA A 328 -10.36 15.88 1.49
CA ALA A 328 -11.77 15.66 1.18
C ALA A 328 -12.00 14.96 -0.17
N ASP A 329 -11.02 15.04 -1.07
CA ASP A 329 -11.08 14.49 -2.43
C ASP A 329 -9.74 13.85 -2.82
N SER A 330 -9.80 13.02 -3.85
CA SER A 330 -8.61 12.45 -4.49
C SER A 330 -8.13 13.34 -5.64
N HIS A 331 -6.81 13.49 -5.74
CA HIS A 331 -6.18 14.11 -6.89
C HIS A 331 -4.84 13.43 -7.20
N ASP A 332 -4.70 12.96 -8.42
CA ASP A 332 -3.44 12.42 -8.94
C ASP A 332 -3.13 13.10 -10.28
N PRO A 333 -2.10 13.98 -10.35
CA PRO A 333 -1.74 14.64 -11.58
C PRO A 333 -1.30 13.70 -12.70
N SER A 334 -0.79 12.49 -12.34
CA SER A 334 -0.37 11.49 -13.32
C SER A 334 -1.55 10.76 -13.98
N GLU A 335 -2.72 10.74 -13.30
CA GLU A 335 -3.95 10.10 -13.79
C GLU A 335 -5.17 10.98 -13.47
N PRO A 336 -5.35 12.08 -14.22
CA PRO A 336 -6.43 13.02 -13.99
C PRO A 336 -7.81 12.35 -14.08
N GLY A 337 -8.67 12.58 -13.07
CA GLY A 337 -10.03 12.02 -13.03
C GLY A 337 -10.13 10.65 -12.36
N VAL A 338 -9.03 9.94 -12.15
CA VAL A 338 -9.00 8.67 -11.42
C VAL A 338 -8.92 8.94 -9.92
N LYS A 339 -9.87 8.41 -9.15
CA LYS A 339 -9.89 8.52 -7.69
C LYS A 339 -9.02 7.44 -7.07
N LYS A 340 -8.17 7.81 -6.12
CA LYS A 340 -7.27 6.88 -5.44
C LYS A 340 -7.32 7.04 -3.92
N LYS A 341 -7.22 5.92 -3.23
CA LYS A 341 -6.99 5.83 -1.80
C LYS A 341 -5.51 5.61 -1.52
N VAL A 342 -5.08 6.03 -0.33
CA VAL A 342 -3.72 5.75 0.15
C VAL A 342 -3.65 4.32 0.66
N HIS A 343 -2.56 3.63 0.33
CA HIS A 343 -2.13 2.43 1.03
C HIS A 343 -0.68 2.56 1.50
N LYS A 344 -0.33 1.85 2.54
CA LYS A 344 0.93 2.00 3.28
C LYS A 344 1.65 0.66 3.43
N GLY A 345 2.89 0.72 3.89
CA GLY A 345 3.70 -0.42 4.29
C GLY A 345 4.60 -0.99 3.19
N GLY A 346 4.25 -0.85 1.93
CA GLY A 346 4.92 -1.60 0.86
C GLY A 346 4.49 -3.06 0.83
N SER A 347 5.13 -3.88 0.00
CA SER A 347 4.79 -5.30 -0.14
C SER A 347 6.01 -6.15 -0.46
N PHE A 348 5.81 -7.46 -0.57
CA PHE A 348 6.84 -8.42 -1.02
C PHE A 348 7.39 -8.12 -2.42
N LEU A 349 6.77 -7.22 -3.18
CA LEU A 349 7.25 -6.76 -4.49
C LEU A 349 8.09 -5.50 -4.42
N CYS A 350 8.19 -4.86 -3.25
CA CYS A 350 8.96 -3.64 -3.10
C CYS A 350 10.47 -3.93 -2.99
N THR A 351 11.26 -3.14 -3.70
CA THR A 351 12.71 -3.21 -3.77
C THR A 351 13.29 -1.82 -4.00
N ASP A 352 14.55 -1.60 -3.69
CA ASP A 352 15.26 -0.36 -3.96
C ASP A 352 15.43 -0.04 -5.46
N GLN A 353 15.23 -1.04 -6.34
CA GLN A 353 15.35 -0.89 -7.79
C GLN A 353 14.11 -0.25 -8.42
N TYR A 354 12.93 -0.46 -7.82
CA TYR A 354 11.66 -0.03 -8.40
C TYR A 354 10.74 0.68 -7.42
N CYS A 355 10.49 0.10 -6.25
CA CYS A 355 9.54 0.61 -5.27
C CYS A 355 10.09 0.41 -3.86
N ALA A 356 10.76 1.40 -3.27
CA ALA A 356 11.29 1.32 -1.90
C ALA A 356 10.26 1.76 -0.84
N ARG A 357 8.95 1.72 -1.14
CA ARG A 357 7.92 2.30 -0.27
C ARG A 357 7.60 1.47 0.99
N TYR A 358 8.43 0.46 1.31
CA TYR A 358 8.55 -0.12 2.66
C TYR A 358 9.29 0.81 3.65
N ILE A 359 9.93 1.88 3.14
CA ILE A 359 10.48 2.97 3.95
C ILE A 359 9.33 3.63 4.73
N ALA A 360 9.58 3.91 6.02
CA ALA A 360 8.59 4.57 6.86
C ALA A 360 8.26 5.97 6.31
N GLY A 361 6.97 6.27 6.18
CA GLY A 361 6.48 7.47 5.50
C GLY A 361 6.20 7.26 4.01
N GLY A 362 6.68 6.19 3.38
CA GLY A 362 6.31 5.84 2.01
C GLY A 362 4.79 5.72 1.83
N ARG A 363 4.28 6.28 0.74
CA ARG A 363 2.85 6.30 0.40
C ARG A 363 2.64 5.54 -0.89
N GLY A 364 1.70 4.61 -0.91
CA GLY A 364 1.17 4.02 -2.13
C GLY A 364 -0.19 4.62 -2.48
N LYS A 365 -0.66 4.37 -3.69
CA LYS A 365 -1.95 4.84 -4.18
C LYS A 365 -2.63 3.76 -5.02
N GLY A 366 -3.92 3.56 -4.83
CA GLY A 366 -4.70 2.56 -5.58
C GLY A 366 -6.16 2.98 -5.74
N GLU A 367 -6.77 2.52 -6.82
CA GLU A 367 -8.20 2.71 -7.05
C GLU A 367 -9.02 1.91 -6.05
N PRO A 368 -10.09 2.50 -5.47
CA PRO A 368 -10.83 1.86 -4.38
C PRO A 368 -11.60 0.61 -4.79
N ASP A 369 -11.86 0.41 -6.06
CA ASP A 369 -12.61 -0.70 -6.64
C ASP A 369 -11.72 -1.80 -7.24
N THR A 370 -10.39 -1.72 -7.00
CA THR A 370 -9.43 -2.69 -7.52
C THR A 370 -8.63 -3.34 -6.39
N GLY A 371 -8.53 -4.67 -6.42
CA GLY A 371 -7.61 -5.44 -5.58
C GLY A 371 -6.43 -5.98 -6.39
N THR A 372 -5.36 -6.36 -5.71
CA THR A 372 -4.20 -7.03 -6.31
C THR A 372 -3.69 -8.13 -5.39
N ASN A 373 -2.87 -9.06 -5.91
CA ASN A 373 -2.33 -10.16 -5.10
C ASN A 373 -1.27 -9.75 -4.07
N HIS A 374 -1.04 -8.45 -3.90
CA HIS A 374 -0.14 -7.89 -2.88
C HIS A 374 -0.77 -6.76 -2.06
N LEU A 375 -2.10 -6.67 -2.03
CA LEU A 375 -2.85 -5.61 -1.34
C LEU A 375 -3.91 -6.21 -0.44
N GLY A 376 -3.78 -5.94 0.84
CA GLY A 376 -4.65 -6.34 1.93
C GLY A 376 -4.97 -5.17 2.86
N PHE A 377 -5.13 -5.43 4.16
CA PHE A 377 -5.44 -4.39 5.15
C PHE A 377 -5.29 -4.91 6.58
N ARG A 378 -5.15 -3.98 7.53
CA ARG A 378 -5.36 -4.20 8.97
C ARG A 378 -6.30 -3.15 9.55
N LEU A 379 -6.79 -3.37 10.75
CA LEU A 379 -7.83 -2.54 11.34
C LEU A 379 -7.39 -1.89 12.63
N VAL A 380 -8.10 -0.81 12.97
CA VAL A 380 -7.99 -0.11 14.23
C VAL A 380 -9.34 -0.03 14.93
N ARG A 381 -9.28 0.20 16.23
CA ARG A 381 -10.44 0.44 17.10
C ARG A 381 -10.14 1.60 18.01
N ASP A 382 -11.07 2.54 18.09
CA ASP A 382 -10.96 3.70 18.95
C ASP A 382 -10.98 3.31 20.42
N GLN A 383 -10.37 4.15 21.24
CA GLN A 383 -10.50 4.08 22.68
C GLN A 383 -11.98 4.32 23.04
N ARG A 384 -12.61 3.39 23.72
CA ARG A 384 -13.93 3.55 24.33
C ARG A 384 -13.81 3.38 25.82
#